data_255a94416621296200d0decab08b11bf
#
_entry.id   255a94416621296200d0decab08b11bf
#
_cell.length_a   1.000
_cell.length_b   1.000
_cell.length_c   1.000
_cell.angle_alpha   90.00
_cell.angle_beta   90.00
_cell.angle_gamma   90.00
#
_symmetry.space_group_name_H-M   'P 1'
#
loop_
_entity.id
_entity.type
_entity.pdbx_description
1 polymer ?
#
loop_
_entity_poly.entity_id
_entity_poly.type
_entity_poly.pdbx_seq_one_letter_code
_entity_poly.pdbx_strand_id
1 'polypeptide(L)'
;PVYESSAIQRIVNGTWSAPYTVDDKFAYHYNAIHDANYYLTTLSGLTFDTWENGDDYQDWMQNYDNYQYQVRFLRAYFYFELVRRYQNVPLITKPLSQTEANQIEPSSAQEVLKFIINECTEIAPKLPIKSTSIAQAENGRATRAMAMALKSRAALYAASPLYNTNGDNAKWTEAAKASHD
;
A
#
# COMPACT_ATOMS: atom_id res chain seq x y z
N PRO A 1 5.06 5.61 -37.38
CA PRO A 1 4.02 4.68 -36.98
C PRO A 1 3.82 4.81 -35.46
N VAL A 2 2.64 5.30 -35.06
CA VAL A 2 2.23 5.30 -33.65
C VAL A 2 1.94 3.85 -33.32
N TYR A 3 2.77 3.20 -32.51
CA TYR A 3 2.47 1.90 -31.94
C TYR A 3 1.32 2.10 -30.92
N GLU A 4 0.11 2.04 -31.40
CA GLU A 4 -1.05 1.97 -30.51
C GLU A 4 -0.96 0.64 -29.74
N SER A 5 -0.88 0.72 -28.40
CA SER A 5 -0.92 -0.51 -27.61
C SER A 5 -2.26 -1.20 -27.82
N SER A 6 -2.28 -2.53 -27.85
CA SER A 6 -3.51 -3.31 -27.98
C SER A 6 -4.57 -2.96 -26.92
N ALA A 7 -4.15 -2.44 -25.76
CA ALA A 7 -5.03 -1.95 -24.70
C ALA A 7 -5.77 -0.65 -25.11
N ILE A 8 -5.07 0.31 -25.70
CA ILE A 8 -5.67 1.56 -26.19
C ILE A 8 -6.68 1.25 -27.30
N GLN A 9 -6.36 0.39 -28.24
CA GLN A 9 -7.27 -0.01 -29.31
C GLN A 9 -8.55 -0.66 -28.75
N ARG A 10 -8.46 -1.50 -27.71
CA ARG A 10 -9.64 -2.09 -27.05
C ARG A 10 -10.53 -1.04 -26.40
N ILE A 11 -9.94 -0.04 -25.75
CA ILE A 11 -10.70 1.07 -25.16
C ILE A 11 -11.43 1.86 -26.24
N VAL A 12 -10.70 2.27 -27.29
CA VAL A 12 -11.25 3.08 -28.40
C VAL A 12 -12.35 2.33 -29.15
N ASN A 13 -12.16 1.04 -29.41
CA ASN A 13 -13.11 0.20 -30.15
C ASN A 13 -14.25 -0.34 -29.28
N GLY A 14 -14.27 -0.07 -27.98
CA GLY A 14 -15.29 -0.59 -27.05
C GLY A 14 -15.29 -2.11 -26.90
N THR A 15 -14.19 -2.78 -27.22
CA THR A 15 -14.09 -4.26 -27.19
C THR A 15 -13.57 -4.81 -25.87
N TRP A 16 -13.43 -3.97 -24.84
CA TRP A 16 -13.06 -4.42 -23.50
C TRP A 16 -14.26 -5.01 -22.76
N SER A 17 -14.01 -6.04 -21.94
CA SER A 17 -15.03 -6.71 -21.14
C SER A 17 -14.39 -7.40 -19.93
N ALA A 18 -15.18 -7.95 -19.01
CA ALA A 18 -14.68 -8.66 -17.85
C ALA A 18 -13.65 -9.76 -18.18
N PRO A 19 -13.84 -10.62 -19.20
CA PRO A 19 -12.84 -11.60 -19.61
C PRO A 19 -11.68 -11.00 -20.44
N TYR A 20 -11.84 -9.78 -20.95
CA TYR A 20 -10.82 -9.09 -21.78
C TYR A 20 -10.49 -7.72 -21.18
N THR A 21 -9.90 -7.75 -19.99
CA THR A 21 -9.53 -6.55 -19.25
C THR A 21 -8.39 -5.80 -19.93
N VAL A 22 -8.42 -4.48 -19.82
CA VAL A 22 -7.36 -3.59 -20.38
C VAL A 22 -6.36 -3.13 -19.32
N ASP A 23 -6.73 -3.16 -18.05
CA ASP A 23 -5.88 -2.74 -16.91
C ASP A 23 -6.02 -3.71 -15.73
N ASP A 24 -5.79 -5.01 -16.00
CA ASP A 24 -5.71 -6.00 -14.94
C ASP A 24 -4.34 -5.92 -14.24
N LYS A 25 -4.36 -5.52 -12.97
CA LYS A 25 -3.18 -5.40 -12.10
C LYS A 25 -3.27 -6.28 -10.86
N PHE A 26 -4.22 -7.22 -10.83
CA PHE A 26 -4.45 -8.05 -9.65
C PHE A 26 -3.17 -8.80 -9.23
N ALA A 27 -2.63 -9.62 -10.12
CA ALA A 27 -1.42 -10.37 -9.84
C ALA A 27 -0.20 -9.46 -9.56
N TYR A 28 -0.08 -8.34 -10.27
CA TYR A 28 0.99 -7.38 -10.07
C TYR A 28 1.00 -6.82 -8.64
N HIS A 29 -0.16 -6.37 -8.14
CA HIS A 29 -0.25 -5.82 -6.79
C HIS A 29 -0.08 -6.91 -5.72
N TYR A 30 -0.61 -8.12 -5.94
CA TYR A 30 -0.41 -9.22 -4.99
C TYR A 30 1.03 -9.72 -4.93
N ASN A 31 1.77 -9.72 -6.03
CA ASN A 31 3.20 -10.02 -6.02
C ASN A 31 3.95 -9.00 -5.15
N ALA A 32 3.66 -7.70 -5.31
CA ALA A 32 4.27 -6.66 -4.49
C ALA A 32 3.88 -6.76 -3.00
N ILE A 33 2.63 -7.15 -2.70
CA ILE A 33 2.18 -7.44 -1.32
C ILE A 33 2.89 -8.66 -0.74
N HIS A 34 3.08 -9.71 -1.54
CA HIS A 34 3.84 -10.89 -1.14
C HIS A 34 5.29 -10.52 -0.77
N ASP A 35 5.96 -9.75 -1.61
CA ASP A 35 7.33 -9.29 -1.36
C ASP A 35 7.41 -8.41 -0.11
N ALA A 36 6.43 -7.53 0.08
CA ALA A 36 6.32 -6.73 1.30
C ALA A 36 6.15 -7.60 2.56
N ASN A 37 5.26 -8.59 2.52
CA ASN A 37 5.05 -9.52 3.62
C ASN A 37 6.29 -10.37 3.90
N TYR A 38 6.98 -10.84 2.85
CA TYR A 38 8.22 -11.59 2.98
C TYR A 38 9.30 -10.74 3.67
N TYR A 39 9.50 -9.49 3.21
CA TYR A 39 10.43 -8.56 3.84
C TYR A 39 10.10 -8.35 5.32
N LEU A 40 8.86 -8.03 5.64
CA LEU A 40 8.43 -7.73 7.00
C LEU A 40 8.56 -8.92 7.95
N THR A 41 8.46 -10.14 7.43
CA THR A 41 8.56 -11.37 8.22
C THR A 41 10.00 -11.87 8.38
N THR A 42 10.83 -11.68 7.36
CA THR A 42 12.14 -12.36 7.26
C THR A 42 13.31 -11.41 7.42
N LEU A 43 13.20 -10.18 6.90
CA LEU A 43 14.33 -9.24 6.80
C LEU A 43 14.21 -8.06 7.76
N SER A 44 13.02 -7.76 8.27
CA SER A 44 12.82 -6.66 9.21
C SER A 44 13.41 -7.01 10.59
N GLY A 45 14.14 -6.07 11.17
CA GLY A 45 14.71 -6.22 12.52
C GLY A 45 15.97 -7.08 12.61
N LEU A 46 16.62 -7.40 11.50
CA LEU A 46 17.94 -8.04 11.53
C LEU A 46 19.00 -7.08 12.08
N THR A 47 19.97 -7.63 12.81
CA THR A 47 21.20 -6.96 13.24
C THR A 47 22.38 -7.49 12.45
N PHE A 48 23.40 -6.68 12.29
CA PHE A 48 24.61 -7.02 11.51
C PHE A 48 25.85 -6.84 12.36
N ASP A 49 25.98 -7.67 13.38
CA ASP A 49 27.00 -7.59 14.44
C ASP A 49 28.45 -7.53 13.91
N THR A 50 28.71 -8.14 12.73
CA THR A 50 30.03 -8.08 12.09
C THR A 50 30.43 -6.67 11.64
N TRP A 51 29.48 -5.76 11.52
CA TRP A 51 29.70 -4.38 11.02
C TRP A 51 29.49 -3.33 12.13
N GLU A 52 29.15 -3.76 13.33
CA GLU A 52 28.81 -2.90 14.48
C GLU A 52 29.90 -1.87 14.83
N ASN A 53 31.16 -2.18 14.54
CA ASN A 53 32.29 -1.30 14.82
C ASN A 53 32.67 -0.38 13.64
N GLY A 54 31.89 -0.35 12.57
CA GLY A 54 32.08 0.57 11.44
C GLY A 54 31.59 1.98 11.79
N ASP A 55 32.32 3.01 11.36
CA ASP A 55 32.02 4.41 11.66
C ASP A 55 30.62 4.81 11.17
N ASP A 56 30.12 4.23 10.06
CA ASP A 56 28.84 4.53 9.44
C ASP A 56 27.71 3.57 9.87
N TYR A 57 27.99 2.61 10.78
CA TYR A 57 27.02 1.56 11.11
C TYR A 57 25.73 2.12 11.70
N GLN A 58 25.82 3.07 12.61
CA GLN A 58 24.66 3.65 13.30
C GLN A 58 23.73 4.39 12.30
N ASP A 59 24.29 5.16 11.40
CA ASP A 59 23.54 5.89 10.38
C ASP A 59 22.88 4.91 9.38
N TRP A 60 23.61 3.85 9.04
CA TRP A 60 23.09 2.82 8.15
C TRP A 60 21.94 2.03 8.81
N MET A 61 22.09 1.63 10.08
CA MET A 61 21.05 0.93 10.84
C MET A 61 19.81 1.79 11.04
N GLN A 62 19.93 3.08 11.28
CA GLN A 62 18.80 3.98 11.38
C GLN A 62 17.97 4.00 10.07
N ASN A 63 18.64 4.02 8.92
CA ASN A 63 17.99 3.93 7.64
C ASN A 63 17.34 2.55 7.43
N TYR A 64 18.05 1.48 7.78
CA TYR A 64 17.56 0.11 7.68
C TYR A 64 16.30 -0.12 8.53
N ASP A 65 16.29 0.33 9.77
CA ASP A 65 15.14 0.24 10.66
C ASP A 65 13.93 1.00 10.14
N ASN A 66 14.17 2.07 9.37
CA ASN A 66 13.10 2.83 8.75
C ASN A 66 12.46 2.10 7.55
N TYR A 67 13.18 1.20 6.87
CA TYR A 67 12.66 0.51 5.70
C TYR A 67 11.40 -0.30 5.99
N GLN A 68 11.24 -0.88 7.16
CA GLN A 68 10.03 -1.60 7.53
C GLN A 68 8.77 -0.71 7.43
N TYR A 69 8.86 0.57 7.81
CA TYR A 69 7.74 1.50 7.73
C TYR A 69 7.44 1.91 6.29
N GLN A 70 8.48 2.04 5.47
CA GLN A 70 8.32 2.30 4.03
C GLN A 70 7.68 1.10 3.33
N VAL A 71 8.05 -0.13 3.66
CA VAL A 71 7.46 -1.35 3.11
C VAL A 71 6.00 -1.50 3.56
N ARG A 72 5.67 -1.19 4.82
CA ARG A 72 4.27 -1.13 5.30
C ARG A 72 3.45 -0.11 4.52
N PHE A 73 4.02 1.07 4.24
CA PHE A 73 3.38 2.07 3.39
C PHE A 73 3.10 1.54 1.98
N LEU A 74 4.08 0.93 1.33
CA LEU A 74 3.92 0.35 0.00
C LEU A 74 2.85 -0.74 -0.01
N ARG A 75 2.82 -1.63 0.99
CA ARG A 75 1.79 -2.64 1.14
C ARG A 75 0.39 -2.01 1.25
N ALA A 76 0.23 -0.98 2.08
CA ALA A 76 -1.02 -0.24 2.21
C ALA A 76 -1.44 0.43 0.88
N TYR A 77 -0.49 1.00 0.15
CA TYR A 77 -0.71 1.59 -1.17
C TYR A 77 -1.19 0.56 -2.20
N PHE A 78 -0.56 -0.62 -2.26
CA PHE A 78 -1.00 -1.68 -3.18
C PHE A 78 -2.39 -2.21 -2.83
N TYR A 79 -2.73 -2.30 -1.54
CA TYR A 79 -4.10 -2.62 -1.13
C TYR A 79 -5.10 -1.54 -1.55
N PHE A 80 -4.75 -0.27 -1.47
CA PHE A 80 -5.60 0.81 -1.95
C PHE A 80 -5.86 0.68 -3.46
N GLU A 81 -4.83 0.38 -4.23
CA GLU A 81 -4.96 0.15 -5.68
C GLU A 81 -5.83 -1.07 -6.02
N LEU A 82 -5.77 -2.14 -5.21
CA LEU A 82 -6.62 -3.32 -5.35
C LEU A 82 -8.09 -3.00 -5.04
N VAL A 83 -8.37 -2.39 -3.88
CA VAL A 83 -9.76 -2.04 -3.49
C VAL A 83 -10.41 -1.14 -4.51
N ARG A 84 -9.69 -0.14 -5.01
CA ARG A 84 -10.19 0.81 -6.00
C ARG A 84 -10.63 0.13 -7.32
N ARG A 85 -9.99 -1.00 -7.68
CA ARG A 85 -10.27 -1.72 -8.93
C ARG A 85 -11.23 -2.90 -8.74
N TYR A 86 -11.08 -3.63 -7.64
CA TYR A 86 -11.72 -4.94 -7.45
C TYR A 86 -12.69 -4.98 -6.26
N GLN A 87 -12.78 -3.93 -5.47
CA GLN A 87 -13.61 -3.80 -4.28
C GLN A 87 -13.19 -4.80 -3.18
N ASN A 88 -13.82 -5.97 -3.13
CA ASN A 88 -13.51 -7.01 -2.14
C ASN A 88 -12.30 -7.82 -2.59
N VAL A 89 -11.27 -7.85 -1.75
CA VAL A 89 -10.00 -8.52 -2.07
C VAL A 89 -9.45 -9.23 -0.83
N PRO A 90 -8.75 -10.36 -0.97
CA PRO A 90 -8.11 -11.03 0.15
C PRO A 90 -7.12 -10.12 0.90
N LEU A 91 -7.28 -9.98 2.22
CA LEU A 91 -6.36 -9.23 3.06
C LEU A 91 -5.29 -10.16 3.64
N ILE A 92 -4.10 -10.13 3.06
CA ILE A 92 -2.96 -11.00 3.37
C ILE A 92 -1.85 -10.17 3.99
N THR A 93 -1.52 -10.39 5.26
CA THR A 93 -0.51 -9.62 6.00
C THR A 93 0.74 -10.42 6.37
N LYS A 94 0.80 -11.69 5.95
CA LYS A 94 1.93 -12.61 6.13
C LYS A 94 2.16 -13.43 4.86
N PRO A 95 3.34 -14.01 4.67
CA PRO A 95 3.53 -15.00 3.62
C PRO A 95 2.58 -16.19 3.83
N LEU A 96 1.97 -16.67 2.76
CA LEU A 96 1.07 -17.82 2.77
C LEU A 96 1.71 -19.03 2.09
N SER A 97 1.40 -20.22 2.59
CA SER A 97 1.62 -21.47 1.87
C SER A 97 0.61 -21.57 0.70
N GLN A 98 0.90 -22.42 -0.26
CA GLN A 98 0.00 -22.66 -1.39
C GLN A 98 -1.38 -23.15 -0.95
N THR A 99 -1.45 -23.95 0.12
CA THR A 99 -2.71 -24.44 0.66
C THR A 99 -3.54 -23.32 1.28
N GLU A 100 -2.91 -22.43 2.09
CA GLU A 100 -3.58 -21.27 2.68
C GLU A 100 -4.07 -20.30 1.58
N ALA A 101 -3.23 -20.05 0.56
CA ALA A 101 -3.59 -19.15 -0.53
C ALA A 101 -4.83 -19.60 -1.31
N ASN A 102 -5.03 -20.92 -1.47
CA ASN A 102 -6.19 -21.48 -2.16
C ASN A 102 -7.49 -21.45 -1.32
N GLN A 103 -7.41 -21.21 -0.03
CA GLN A 103 -8.53 -21.22 0.90
C GLN A 103 -8.93 -19.83 1.39
N ILE A 104 -8.17 -18.79 1.02
CA ILE A 104 -8.42 -17.45 1.53
C ILE A 104 -9.61 -16.82 0.83
N GLU A 105 -10.55 -16.31 1.61
CA GLU A 105 -11.71 -15.60 1.10
C GLU A 105 -11.44 -14.10 0.95
N PRO A 106 -12.12 -13.40 0.04
CA PRO A 106 -12.03 -11.96 -0.05
C PRO A 106 -12.56 -11.27 1.21
N SER A 107 -11.79 -10.35 1.76
CA SER A 107 -12.23 -9.41 2.77
C SER A 107 -13.07 -8.30 2.13
N SER A 108 -13.99 -7.72 2.89
CA SER A 108 -14.79 -6.59 2.42
C SER A 108 -13.90 -5.36 2.13
N ALA A 109 -14.32 -4.54 1.18
CA ALA A 109 -13.64 -3.27 0.89
C ALA A 109 -13.48 -2.38 2.15
N GLN A 110 -14.47 -2.40 3.05
CA GLN A 110 -14.42 -1.65 4.30
C GLN A 110 -13.32 -2.16 5.26
N GLU A 111 -13.14 -3.46 5.36
CA GLU A 111 -12.06 -4.05 6.18
C GLU A 111 -10.69 -3.69 5.62
N VAL A 112 -10.52 -3.77 4.31
CA VAL A 112 -9.26 -3.41 3.66
C VAL A 112 -8.98 -1.92 3.78
N LEU A 113 -9.96 -1.04 3.58
CA LEU A 113 -9.81 0.40 3.78
C LEU A 113 -9.46 0.75 5.23
N LYS A 114 -10.09 0.09 6.19
CA LYS A 114 -9.76 0.24 7.62
C LYS A 114 -8.32 -0.20 7.91
N PHE A 115 -7.88 -1.31 7.34
CA PHE A 115 -6.48 -1.74 7.43
C PHE A 115 -5.52 -0.68 6.91
N ILE A 116 -5.79 -0.10 5.73
CA ILE A 116 -4.96 0.95 5.13
C ILE A 116 -4.87 2.18 6.04
N ILE A 117 -6.00 2.64 6.59
CA ILE A 117 -6.08 3.79 7.50
C ILE A 117 -5.26 3.53 8.77
N ASN A 118 -5.37 2.35 9.35
CA ASN A 118 -4.64 1.96 10.56
C ASN A 118 -3.13 1.87 10.29
N GLU A 119 -2.71 1.19 9.22
CA GLU A 119 -1.31 1.11 8.81
C GLU A 119 -0.71 2.51 8.64
N CYS A 120 -1.36 3.38 7.87
CA CYS A 120 -0.89 4.75 7.66
C CYS A 120 -0.82 5.56 8.96
N THR A 121 -1.76 5.37 9.88
CA THR A 121 -1.78 6.06 11.18
C THR A 121 -0.59 5.64 12.04
N GLU A 122 -0.27 4.36 12.08
CA GLU A 122 0.84 3.82 12.87
C GLU A 122 2.22 4.21 12.31
N ILE A 123 2.37 4.16 10.98
CA ILE A 123 3.68 4.39 10.35
C ILE A 123 3.99 5.88 10.13
N ALA A 124 3.00 6.76 10.00
CA ALA A 124 3.22 8.18 9.70
C ALA A 124 4.22 8.85 10.66
N PRO A 125 4.15 8.66 12.00
CA PRO A 125 5.13 9.27 12.92
C PRO A 125 6.54 8.68 12.81
N LYS A 126 6.71 7.52 12.17
CA LYS A 126 7.98 6.82 12.00
C LYS A 126 8.67 7.13 10.66
N LEU A 127 7.91 7.64 9.71
CA LEU A 127 8.43 8.01 8.41
C LEU A 127 9.07 9.41 8.44
N PRO A 128 10.08 9.66 7.59
CA PRO A 128 10.72 10.97 7.51
C PRO A 128 9.73 12.06 7.09
N ILE A 129 9.89 13.25 7.65
CA ILE A 129 9.00 14.40 7.39
C ILE A 129 9.19 14.91 5.96
N LYS A 130 10.43 14.97 5.49
CA LYS A 130 10.80 15.44 4.15
C LYS A 130 11.77 14.48 3.48
N SER A 131 11.70 14.36 2.17
CA SER A 131 12.69 13.63 1.38
C SER A 131 14.09 14.26 1.44
N THR A 132 14.18 15.56 1.75
CA THR A 132 15.46 16.30 1.90
C THR A 132 16.20 16.01 3.22
N SER A 133 15.56 15.34 4.18
CA SER A 133 16.25 14.84 5.40
C SER A 133 17.00 13.52 5.12
N ILE A 134 16.84 12.96 3.95
CA ILE A 134 17.47 11.76 3.48
C ILE A 134 18.49 12.19 2.42
N ALA A 135 19.65 11.55 2.38
CA ALA A 135 20.67 11.83 1.37
C ALA A 135 20.03 11.94 -0.02
N GLN A 136 20.58 12.78 -0.89
CA GLN A 136 20.02 13.08 -2.22
C GLN A 136 19.75 11.82 -3.06
N ALA A 137 20.48 10.73 -2.80
CA ALA A 137 20.28 9.40 -3.40
C ALA A 137 18.98 8.70 -2.98
N GLU A 138 18.32 9.17 -1.91
CA GLU A 138 17.10 8.57 -1.33
C GLU A 138 15.81 9.32 -1.74
N ASN A 139 15.91 10.25 -2.69
CA ASN A 139 14.74 10.96 -3.20
C ASN A 139 13.71 9.98 -3.80
N GLY A 140 12.42 10.20 -3.46
CA GLY A 140 11.32 9.36 -3.92
C GLY A 140 10.90 8.26 -2.94
N ARG A 141 11.57 8.12 -1.80
CA ARG A 141 11.14 7.21 -0.73
C ARG A 141 9.88 7.70 -0.02
N ALA A 142 9.18 6.77 0.61
CA ALA A 142 7.96 7.08 1.36
C ALA A 142 8.22 8.07 2.50
N THR A 143 7.37 9.08 2.59
CA THR A 143 7.42 10.12 3.63
C THR A 143 6.16 10.14 4.47
N ARG A 144 6.24 10.82 5.62
CA ARG A 144 5.08 11.07 6.49
C ARG A 144 3.89 11.68 5.72
N ALA A 145 4.16 12.68 4.88
CA ALA A 145 3.12 13.32 4.08
C ALA A 145 2.43 12.34 3.12
N MET A 146 3.18 11.41 2.51
CA MET A 146 2.61 10.38 1.63
C MET A 146 1.70 9.42 2.41
N ALA A 147 2.09 9.01 3.62
CA ALA A 147 1.26 8.15 4.46
C ALA A 147 -0.03 8.86 4.90
N MET A 148 0.05 10.13 5.29
CA MET A 148 -1.11 10.93 5.68
C MET A 148 -2.05 11.18 4.49
N ALA A 149 -1.51 11.46 3.30
CA ALA A 149 -2.29 11.61 2.07
C ALA A 149 -3.02 10.31 1.69
N LEU A 150 -2.36 9.16 1.83
CA LEU A 150 -3.00 7.85 1.59
C LEU A 150 -4.09 7.57 2.62
N LYS A 151 -3.84 7.86 3.92
CA LYS A 151 -4.85 7.76 5.00
C LYS A 151 -6.08 8.57 4.68
N SER A 152 -5.91 9.86 4.36
CA SER A 152 -7.00 10.77 4.01
C SER A 152 -7.82 10.24 2.83
N ARG A 153 -7.12 9.81 1.77
CA ARG A 153 -7.77 9.27 0.58
C ARG A 153 -8.54 7.98 0.87
N ALA A 154 -7.97 7.05 1.65
CA ALA A 154 -8.64 5.81 2.05
C ALA A 154 -9.88 6.08 2.92
N ALA A 155 -9.80 7.05 3.85
CA ALA A 155 -10.93 7.45 4.68
C ALA A 155 -12.06 8.08 3.83
N LEU A 156 -11.72 8.90 2.83
CA LEU A 156 -12.70 9.46 1.91
C LEU A 156 -13.41 8.37 1.08
N TYR A 157 -12.65 7.37 0.61
CA TYR A 157 -13.24 6.22 -0.09
C TYR A 157 -14.17 5.43 0.85
N ALA A 158 -13.75 5.16 2.09
CA ALA A 158 -14.56 4.44 3.07
C ALA A 158 -15.88 5.17 3.41
N ALA A 159 -15.90 6.50 3.34
CA ALA A 159 -17.09 7.33 3.57
C ALA A 159 -17.99 7.45 2.33
N SER A 160 -17.46 7.21 1.13
CA SER A 160 -18.21 7.40 -0.12
C SER A 160 -19.42 6.45 -0.22
N PRO A 161 -20.50 6.83 -0.92
CA PRO A 161 -21.70 6.01 -1.05
C PRO A 161 -21.44 4.61 -1.61
N LEU A 162 -20.41 4.43 -2.43
CA LEU A 162 -20.03 3.12 -2.99
C LEU A 162 -19.66 2.11 -1.91
N TYR A 163 -18.98 2.55 -0.86
CA TYR A 163 -18.46 1.70 0.22
C TYR A 163 -19.25 1.88 1.53
N ASN A 164 -19.94 3.00 1.70
CA ASN A 164 -20.75 3.35 2.88
C ASN A 164 -22.24 3.27 2.55
N THR A 165 -22.68 2.08 2.19
CA THR A 165 -24.08 1.84 1.74
C THR A 165 -25.14 2.11 2.82
N ASN A 166 -24.74 2.08 4.10
CA ASN A 166 -25.63 2.36 5.24
C ASN A 166 -25.72 3.86 5.57
N GLY A 167 -24.97 4.73 4.86
CA GLY A 167 -25.00 6.18 5.07
C GLY A 167 -24.44 6.61 6.44
N ASP A 168 -23.48 5.87 7.01
CA ASP A 168 -22.88 6.18 8.31
C ASP A 168 -22.12 7.51 8.24
N ASN A 169 -22.67 8.54 8.92
CA ASN A 169 -22.08 9.87 8.98
C ASN A 169 -20.77 9.93 9.77
N ALA A 170 -20.49 8.97 10.66
CA ALA A 170 -19.23 8.92 11.40
C ALA A 170 -18.03 8.76 10.44
N LYS A 171 -18.18 8.04 9.35
CA LYS A 171 -17.14 7.88 8.32
C LYS A 171 -16.78 9.19 7.63
N TRP A 172 -17.75 10.08 7.39
CA TRP A 172 -17.47 11.40 6.85
C TRP A 172 -16.71 12.27 7.84
N THR A 173 -17.02 12.15 9.15
CA THR A 173 -16.28 12.82 10.21
C THR A 173 -14.83 12.32 10.28
N GLU A 174 -14.62 11.01 10.17
CA GLU A 174 -13.27 10.42 10.12
C GLU A 174 -12.49 10.88 8.89
N ALA A 175 -13.15 10.93 7.72
CA ALA A 175 -12.52 11.43 6.50
C ALA A 175 -12.12 12.90 6.59
N ALA A 176 -13.00 13.73 7.14
CA ALA A 176 -12.72 15.16 7.38
C ALA A 176 -11.53 15.34 8.33
N LYS A 177 -11.49 14.59 9.44
CA LYS A 177 -10.37 14.61 10.39
C LYS A 177 -9.06 14.16 9.73
N ALA A 178 -9.08 13.05 9.01
CA ALA A 178 -7.90 12.53 8.31
C ALA A 178 -7.37 13.47 7.21
N SER A 179 -8.20 14.39 6.72
CA SER A 179 -7.82 15.40 5.73
C SER A 179 -7.29 16.68 6.34
N HIS A 180 -7.59 16.91 7.63
CA HIS A 180 -7.12 18.08 8.38
C HIS A 180 -5.75 17.79 9.05
N ASP A 181 -5.50 16.57 9.49
CA ASP A 181 -4.25 16.14 10.15
C ASP A 181 -3.03 16.26 9.20
#